data_6d5b8e126c1d6475ff87966af1b82a1b
#
_entry.id   6d5b8e126c1d6475ff87966af1b82a1b
#
_cell.length_a   1.000
_cell.length_b   1.000
_cell.length_c   1.000
_cell.angle_alpha   90.00
_cell.angle_beta   90.00
_cell.angle_gamma   90.00
#
_symmetry.space_group_name_H-M   'P 1'
#
loop_
_entity.id
_entity.type
_entity.pdbx_description
1 polymer ?
#
loop_
_entity_poly.entity_id
_entity_poly.type
_entity_poly.pdbx_seq_one_letter_code
_entity_poly.pdbx_strand_id
1 'polypeptide(L)'
;MGEEKIRLIKDLNSAGVDIDFVIQEAFLGYKYRKLSKKLYEEKAEIPTKLIKMYYSLTPYRISFDNMKKAFIKRYINNESELEGVNCKDVHNKIEIEGLKIMYEYIHSEDINYMFDVYTLKDLHQKLFSLTEHPEYAGDFRNYDVYLPGSGTNLAEWSIIRSELNKIDIEVQELIKEAKKIRENSDVNELLNYLDKCVIVGCKLIKVHPFVDGNGRTIRGFINKLLEDAGLPPIYIKVNERTEYHLAMNKANNEENYDFIKGFYRYKLCDSIIELDINERIKAQNSEFKNNIVRSKIRCK
;
A
#
# COMPACT_ATOMS: atom_id res chain seq x y z
N MET A 1 21.60 4.91 -2.72
CA MET A 1 20.49 4.29 -1.96
C MET A 1 20.93 3.57 -0.68
N GLY A 2 22.08 2.87 -0.66
CA GLY A 2 22.54 2.17 0.54
C GLY A 2 23.01 3.09 1.68
N GLU A 3 23.82 4.10 1.37
CA GLU A 3 24.43 4.97 2.38
C GLU A 3 23.43 5.88 3.10
N GLU A 4 22.39 6.32 2.43
CA GLU A 4 21.35 7.17 3.02
C GLU A 4 20.37 6.38 3.89
N LYS A 5 20.03 5.13 3.50
CA LYS A 5 19.35 4.21 4.41
C LYS A 5 20.14 3.98 5.69
N ILE A 6 21.45 3.80 5.57
CA ILE A 6 22.35 3.61 6.71
C ILE A 6 22.40 4.86 7.60
N ARG A 7 22.36 6.04 7.00
CA ARG A 7 22.39 7.31 7.75
C ARG A 7 21.09 7.55 8.51
N LEU A 8 19.95 7.35 7.87
CA LEU A 8 18.64 7.40 8.53
C LEU A 8 18.56 6.39 9.67
N ILE A 9 19.04 5.17 9.44
CA ILE A 9 19.12 4.11 10.43
C ILE A 9 20.00 4.55 11.62
N LYS A 10 21.14 5.19 11.37
CA LYS A 10 22.00 5.73 12.43
C LYS A 10 21.36 6.88 13.20
N ASP A 11 20.66 7.78 12.50
CA ASP A 11 19.94 8.90 13.14
C ASP A 11 18.82 8.38 14.05
N LEU A 12 18.12 7.33 13.64
CA LEU A 12 17.09 6.68 14.42
C LEU A 12 17.68 5.83 15.57
N ASN A 13 18.85 5.20 15.38
CA ASN A 13 19.60 4.53 16.45
C ASN A 13 20.10 5.54 17.51
N SER A 14 20.52 6.72 17.08
CA SER A 14 20.90 7.79 18.01
C SER A 14 19.73 8.32 18.84
N ALA A 15 18.50 8.10 18.37
CA ALA A 15 17.27 8.37 19.11
C ALA A 15 16.82 7.19 20.02
N GLY A 16 17.66 6.16 20.19
CA GLY A 16 17.42 5.03 21.07
C GLY A 16 16.60 3.89 20.47
N VAL A 17 16.42 3.88 19.15
CA VAL A 17 15.74 2.78 18.43
C VAL A 17 16.79 1.92 17.74
N ASP A 18 16.89 0.66 18.10
CA ASP A 18 17.69 -0.33 17.39
C ASP A 18 16.96 -0.74 16.10
N ILE A 19 17.23 0.01 15.04
CA ILE A 19 16.58 -0.19 13.74
C ILE A 19 17.16 -1.37 12.98
N ASP A 20 18.43 -1.68 13.17
CA ASP A 20 19.04 -2.87 12.58
C ASP A 20 18.36 -4.12 13.14
N PHE A 21 18.09 -4.14 14.44
CA PHE A 21 17.29 -5.18 15.05
C PHE A 21 15.86 -5.18 14.51
N VAL A 22 15.22 -4.02 14.39
CA VAL A 22 13.84 -3.88 13.86
C VAL A 22 13.75 -4.37 12.42
N ILE A 23 14.67 -3.98 11.54
CA ILE A 23 14.68 -4.39 10.14
C ILE A 23 14.99 -5.88 10.03
N GLN A 24 16.00 -6.38 10.75
CA GLN A 24 16.34 -7.81 10.76
C GLN A 24 15.21 -8.65 11.34
N GLU A 25 14.61 -8.24 12.45
CA GLU A 25 13.51 -8.96 13.06
C GLU A 25 12.23 -8.91 12.22
N ALA A 26 11.93 -7.80 11.56
CA ALA A 26 10.82 -7.74 10.62
C ALA A 26 11.05 -8.67 9.40
N PHE A 27 12.25 -8.70 8.83
CA PHE A 27 12.61 -9.63 7.77
C PHE A 27 12.62 -11.09 8.22
N LEU A 28 13.26 -11.38 9.36
CA LEU A 28 13.33 -12.72 9.92
C LEU A 28 11.99 -13.20 10.45
N GLY A 29 11.21 -12.31 11.05
CA GLY A 29 9.88 -12.61 11.57
C GLY A 29 8.93 -13.15 10.52
N TYR A 30 9.06 -12.67 9.32
CA TYR A 30 8.32 -13.15 8.16
C TYR A 30 8.84 -14.51 7.62
N LYS A 31 10.13 -14.73 7.58
CA LYS A 31 10.74 -16.00 7.14
C LYS A 31 10.45 -17.17 8.08
N TYR A 32 10.28 -16.92 9.37
CA TYR A 32 10.13 -17.95 10.41
C TYR A 32 8.71 -18.06 10.95
N ARG A 33 7.71 -18.05 10.10
CA ARG A 33 6.27 -18.11 10.44
C ARG A 33 5.77 -19.35 11.17
N LYS A 34 6.64 -20.28 11.50
CA LYS A 34 6.34 -21.33 12.49
C LYS A 34 6.45 -20.84 13.93
N LEU A 35 6.78 -19.55 14.13
CA LEU A 35 6.87 -18.94 15.44
C LEU A 35 5.48 -18.78 16.07
N SER A 36 5.42 -18.92 17.39
CA SER A 36 4.19 -18.82 18.15
C SER A 36 3.50 -17.46 17.96
N LYS A 37 2.17 -17.44 18.12
CA LYS A 37 1.35 -16.23 18.07
C LYS A 37 1.93 -15.09 18.93
N LYS A 38 2.46 -15.44 20.11
CA LYS A 38 3.09 -14.50 21.06
C LYS A 38 4.31 -13.79 20.46
N LEU A 39 5.21 -14.51 19.79
CA LEU A 39 6.37 -13.93 19.11
C LEU A 39 5.96 -13.00 17.96
N TYR A 40 4.87 -13.31 17.29
CA TYR A 40 4.34 -12.46 16.23
C TYR A 40 3.74 -11.16 16.79
N GLU A 41 2.97 -11.24 17.86
CA GLU A 41 2.41 -10.07 18.54
C GLU A 41 3.53 -9.14 19.06
N GLU A 42 4.57 -9.68 19.69
CA GLU A 42 5.75 -8.93 20.12
C GLU A 42 6.46 -8.24 18.95
N LYS A 43 6.59 -8.92 17.81
CA LYS A 43 7.20 -8.36 16.58
C LYS A 43 6.33 -7.31 15.89
N ALA A 44 5.03 -7.41 15.97
CA ALA A 44 4.12 -6.40 15.46
C ALA A 44 4.20 -5.06 16.24
N GLU A 45 4.68 -5.09 17.47
CA GLU A 45 4.93 -3.86 18.25
C GLU A 45 6.09 -3.01 17.68
N ILE A 46 7.08 -3.65 17.05
CA ILE A 46 8.27 -2.97 16.57
C ILE A 46 7.95 -1.97 15.44
N PRO A 47 7.22 -2.35 14.37
CA PRO A 47 6.73 -1.40 13.38
C PRO A 47 5.89 -0.28 13.98
N THR A 48 5.05 -0.60 14.97
CA THR A 48 4.24 0.38 15.70
C THR A 48 5.10 1.41 16.40
N LYS A 49 6.15 0.99 17.11
CA LYS A 49 7.10 1.89 17.79
C LYS A 49 7.83 2.78 16.79
N LEU A 50 8.25 2.24 15.66
CA LEU A 50 8.93 2.98 14.59
C LEU A 50 8.03 4.05 13.98
N ILE A 51 6.78 3.72 13.69
CA ILE A 51 5.80 4.66 13.16
C ILE A 51 5.54 5.79 14.16
N LYS A 52 5.32 5.44 15.45
CA LYS A 52 5.13 6.43 16.52
C LYS A 52 6.31 7.40 16.60
N MET A 53 7.53 6.88 16.56
CA MET A 53 8.72 7.69 16.61
C MET A 53 8.86 8.59 15.39
N TYR A 54 8.64 8.07 14.18
CA TYR A 54 8.68 8.86 12.96
C TYR A 54 7.73 10.05 13.03
N TYR A 55 6.47 9.80 13.41
CA TYR A 55 5.47 10.88 13.53
C TYR A 55 5.76 11.85 14.68
N SER A 56 6.50 11.44 15.73
CA SER A 56 6.93 12.35 16.79
C SER A 56 8.10 13.26 16.39
N LEU A 57 8.97 12.77 15.50
CA LEU A 57 10.16 13.50 15.04
C LEU A 57 9.89 14.37 13.81
N THR A 58 8.86 14.07 13.06
CA THR A 58 8.54 14.75 11.80
C THR A 58 7.19 15.46 11.92
N PRO A 59 7.16 16.76 12.27
CA PRO A 59 5.90 17.51 12.36
C PRO A 59 5.24 17.71 10.99
N TYR A 60 5.89 17.30 9.90
CA TYR A 60 5.41 17.45 8.54
C TYR A 60 4.87 16.14 8.00
N ARG A 61 3.58 16.13 7.71
CA ARG A 61 2.99 15.08 6.90
C ARG A 61 3.65 15.08 5.53
N ILE A 62 3.92 13.89 5.00
CA ILE A 62 4.53 13.72 3.70
C ILE A 62 3.64 14.41 2.65
N SER A 63 4.23 15.32 1.87
CA SER A 63 3.54 15.96 0.76
C SER A 63 3.39 14.96 -0.39
N PHE A 64 2.15 14.61 -0.70
CA PHE A 64 1.82 13.68 -1.78
C PHE A 64 2.33 14.14 -3.16
N ASP A 65 2.42 15.43 -3.41
CA ASP A 65 2.88 15.96 -4.70
C ASP A 65 4.34 15.62 -4.99
N ASN A 66 5.15 15.50 -3.96
CA ASN A 66 6.55 15.09 -4.08
C ASN A 66 6.72 13.58 -4.23
N MET A 67 5.75 12.79 -3.75
CA MET A 67 5.77 11.33 -3.84
C MET A 67 5.48 10.79 -5.23
N LYS A 68 4.59 11.47 -5.96
CA LYS A 68 4.01 10.97 -7.21
C LYS A 68 5.03 10.37 -8.17
N LYS A 69 6.13 11.05 -8.47
CA LYS A 69 7.05 10.62 -9.53
C LYS A 69 7.94 9.44 -9.18
N ALA A 70 8.50 9.40 -7.97
CA ALA A 70 9.41 8.32 -7.56
C ALA A 70 8.63 7.07 -7.14
N PHE A 71 7.49 7.27 -6.48
CA PHE A 71 6.63 6.20 -6.00
C PHE A 71 5.89 5.49 -7.14
N ILE A 72 5.30 6.24 -8.09
CA ILE A 72 4.53 5.69 -9.22
C ILE A 72 5.31 4.61 -9.96
N LYS A 73 6.53 4.89 -10.34
CA LYS A 73 7.34 3.92 -11.09
C LYS A 73 7.61 2.63 -10.30
N ARG A 74 7.86 2.75 -9.00
CA ARG A 74 8.11 1.58 -8.14
C ARG A 74 6.83 0.81 -7.88
N TYR A 75 5.74 1.51 -7.57
CA TYR A 75 4.42 0.93 -7.37
C TYR A 75 4.01 0.11 -8.60
N ILE A 76 4.01 0.71 -9.78
CA ILE A 76 3.60 0.07 -11.03
C ILE A 76 4.44 -1.17 -11.32
N ASN A 77 5.76 -1.09 -11.20
CA ASN A 77 6.64 -2.24 -11.45
C ASN A 77 6.38 -3.37 -10.45
N ASN A 78 6.27 -3.07 -9.16
CA ASN A 78 6.06 -4.10 -8.14
C ASN A 78 4.67 -4.70 -8.21
N GLU A 79 3.62 -3.91 -8.47
CA GLU A 79 2.25 -4.41 -8.62
C GLU A 79 2.10 -5.31 -9.85
N SER A 80 2.76 -4.97 -10.96
CA SER A 80 2.79 -5.81 -12.16
C SER A 80 3.52 -7.13 -11.90
N GLU A 81 4.74 -7.05 -11.36
CA GLU A 81 5.54 -8.23 -11.08
C GLU A 81 4.92 -9.11 -9.98
N LEU A 82 4.20 -8.54 -9.02
CA LEU A 82 3.49 -9.29 -7.98
C LEU A 82 2.45 -10.24 -8.57
N GLU A 83 1.77 -9.81 -9.63
CA GLU A 83 0.79 -10.63 -10.36
C GLU A 83 1.43 -11.52 -11.45
N GLY A 84 2.76 -11.51 -11.56
CA GLY A 84 3.48 -12.33 -12.51
C GLY A 84 3.62 -11.73 -13.90
N VAL A 85 3.25 -10.45 -14.05
CA VAL A 85 3.37 -9.71 -15.31
C VAL A 85 4.83 -9.30 -15.51
N ASN A 86 5.49 -9.89 -16.52
CA ASN A 86 6.89 -9.58 -16.81
C ASN A 86 7.01 -8.27 -17.58
N CYS A 87 7.55 -7.24 -16.97
CA CYS A 87 7.73 -5.89 -17.57
C CYS A 87 8.59 -5.87 -18.85
N LYS A 88 9.25 -6.96 -19.22
CA LYS A 88 10.05 -7.08 -20.43
C LYS A 88 9.26 -7.59 -21.65
N ASP A 89 8.07 -8.14 -21.43
CA ASP A 89 7.21 -8.65 -22.48
C ASP A 89 6.37 -7.52 -23.10
N VAL A 90 6.22 -7.54 -24.42
CA VAL A 90 5.46 -6.52 -25.17
C VAL A 90 3.97 -6.58 -24.85
N HIS A 91 3.40 -7.77 -24.67
CA HIS A 91 1.99 -7.94 -24.29
C HIS A 91 1.71 -7.37 -22.88
N ASN A 92 2.65 -7.52 -21.97
CA ASN A 92 2.53 -7.01 -20.62
C ASN A 92 2.63 -5.48 -20.51
N LYS A 93 3.12 -4.79 -21.55
CA LYS A 93 3.16 -3.31 -21.56
C LYS A 93 1.77 -2.69 -21.50
N ILE A 94 0.78 -3.36 -22.05
CA ILE A 94 -0.61 -2.90 -22.06
C ILE A 94 -1.17 -2.91 -20.63
N GLU A 95 -0.94 -3.98 -19.87
CA GLU A 95 -1.36 -4.05 -18.46
C GLU A 95 -0.63 -3.04 -17.58
N ILE A 96 0.64 -2.80 -17.85
CA ILE A 96 1.43 -1.78 -17.13
C ILE A 96 0.87 -0.38 -17.40
N GLU A 97 0.49 -0.10 -18.62
CA GLU A 97 -0.13 1.18 -18.97
C GLU A 97 -1.51 1.34 -18.34
N GLY A 98 -2.34 0.29 -18.36
CA GLY A 98 -3.61 0.26 -17.64
C GLY A 98 -3.44 0.52 -16.14
N LEU A 99 -2.42 -0.05 -15.52
CA LEU A 99 -2.10 0.20 -14.11
C LEU A 99 -1.69 1.66 -13.85
N LYS A 100 -0.99 2.31 -14.78
CA LYS A 100 -0.69 3.75 -14.70
C LYS A 100 -1.95 4.58 -14.78
N ILE A 101 -2.83 4.28 -15.75
CA ILE A 101 -4.10 4.98 -15.91
C ILE A 101 -4.96 4.83 -14.65
N MET A 102 -5.03 3.64 -14.07
CA MET A 102 -5.71 3.41 -12.80
C MET A 102 -5.11 4.25 -11.68
N TYR A 103 -3.79 4.31 -11.58
CA TYR A 103 -3.09 5.08 -10.56
C TYR A 103 -3.30 6.60 -10.74
N GLU A 104 -3.28 7.09 -11.98
CA GLU A 104 -3.59 8.49 -12.29
C GLU A 104 -5.04 8.84 -11.92
N TYR A 105 -5.98 7.93 -12.17
CA TYR A 105 -7.37 8.11 -11.76
C TYR A 105 -7.52 8.16 -10.23
N ILE A 106 -6.81 7.35 -9.47
CA ILE A 106 -6.79 7.40 -7.99
C ILE A 106 -6.43 8.81 -7.49
N HIS A 107 -5.61 9.56 -8.22
CA HIS A 107 -5.13 10.89 -7.86
C HIS A 107 -5.85 12.03 -8.60
N SER A 108 -6.86 11.71 -9.39
CA SER A 108 -7.68 12.71 -10.07
C SER A 108 -8.76 13.26 -9.13
N GLU A 109 -9.32 14.42 -9.49
CA GLU A 109 -10.48 14.98 -8.78
C GLU A 109 -11.73 14.14 -9.00
N ASP A 110 -11.81 13.42 -10.13
CA ASP A 110 -12.99 12.65 -10.53
C ASP A 110 -13.34 11.55 -9.53
N ILE A 111 -12.33 10.86 -8.96
CA ILE A 111 -12.57 9.80 -7.96
C ILE A 111 -13.22 10.33 -6.68
N ASN A 112 -12.99 11.60 -6.34
CA ASN A 112 -13.50 12.21 -5.10
C ASN A 112 -14.99 12.58 -5.20
N TYR A 113 -15.55 12.58 -6.42
CA TYR A 113 -16.93 12.99 -6.63
C TYR A 113 -17.92 11.98 -6.06
N MET A 114 -17.62 10.67 -6.20
CA MET A 114 -18.39 9.58 -5.61
C MET A 114 -17.47 8.42 -5.25
N PHE A 115 -16.82 8.49 -4.09
CA PHE A 115 -15.97 7.42 -3.62
C PHE A 115 -16.74 6.49 -2.68
N ASP A 116 -16.97 5.27 -3.13
CA ASP A 116 -17.63 4.18 -2.41
C ASP A 116 -17.03 2.83 -2.83
N VAL A 117 -17.59 1.73 -2.34
CA VAL A 117 -17.12 0.39 -2.70
C VAL A 117 -17.23 0.09 -4.20
N TYR A 118 -18.18 0.72 -4.90
CA TYR A 118 -18.37 0.53 -6.33
C TYR A 118 -17.33 1.25 -7.20
N THR A 119 -16.55 2.16 -6.62
CA THR A 119 -15.35 2.72 -7.26
C THR A 119 -14.35 1.64 -7.68
N LEU A 120 -14.43 0.43 -7.09
CA LEU A 120 -13.70 -0.74 -7.58
C LEU A 120 -13.98 -1.04 -9.05
N LYS A 121 -15.19 -0.78 -9.56
CA LYS A 121 -15.51 -0.98 -10.97
C LYS A 121 -14.76 0.03 -11.85
N ASP A 122 -14.69 1.28 -11.42
CA ASP A 122 -14.00 2.33 -12.16
C ASP A 122 -12.48 2.06 -12.19
N LEU A 123 -11.91 1.68 -11.05
CA LEU A 123 -10.50 1.30 -10.95
C LEU A 123 -10.19 0.10 -11.85
N HIS A 124 -11.03 -0.92 -11.82
CA HIS A 124 -10.88 -2.10 -12.66
C HIS A 124 -11.04 -1.75 -14.15
N GLN A 125 -11.99 -0.88 -14.50
CA GLN A 125 -12.17 -0.40 -15.87
C GLN A 125 -10.91 0.33 -16.36
N LYS A 126 -10.31 1.19 -15.53
CA LYS A 126 -9.06 1.87 -15.88
C LYS A 126 -7.91 0.89 -16.08
N LEU A 127 -7.80 -0.11 -15.20
CA LEU A 127 -6.76 -1.15 -15.26
C LEU A 127 -6.82 -1.95 -16.56
N PHE A 128 -8.02 -2.31 -17.02
CA PHE A 128 -8.23 -3.20 -18.17
C PHE A 128 -8.66 -2.48 -19.45
N SER A 129 -8.76 -1.14 -19.45
CA SER A 129 -9.27 -0.36 -20.59
C SER A 129 -8.50 -0.54 -21.89
N LEU A 130 -7.25 -0.94 -21.82
CA LEU A 130 -6.35 -1.12 -22.97
C LEU A 130 -6.08 -2.59 -23.31
N THR A 131 -6.62 -3.53 -22.56
CA THR A 131 -6.41 -4.97 -22.79
C THR A 131 -7.19 -5.46 -24.00
N GLU A 132 -6.86 -6.68 -24.46
CA GLU A 132 -7.56 -7.32 -25.57
C GLU A 132 -9.02 -7.71 -25.22
N HIS A 133 -9.37 -7.66 -23.94
CA HIS A 133 -10.68 -8.00 -23.39
C HIS A 133 -11.32 -6.83 -22.63
N PRO A 134 -11.54 -5.68 -23.31
CA PRO A 134 -12.14 -4.51 -22.65
C PRO A 134 -13.58 -4.77 -22.15
N GLU A 135 -14.24 -5.81 -22.65
CA GLU A 135 -15.58 -6.22 -22.22
C GLU A 135 -15.61 -6.72 -20.75
N TYR A 136 -14.48 -7.13 -20.20
CA TYR A 136 -14.39 -7.49 -18.77
C TYR A 136 -14.07 -6.29 -17.87
N ALA A 137 -13.67 -5.18 -18.48
CA ALA A 137 -13.22 -4.00 -17.74
C ALA A 137 -14.38 -3.36 -16.96
N GLY A 138 -14.29 -3.39 -15.65
CA GLY A 138 -15.27 -2.80 -14.75
C GLY A 138 -16.51 -3.68 -14.49
N ASP A 139 -16.62 -4.86 -15.07
CA ASP A 139 -17.77 -5.73 -14.84
C ASP A 139 -17.49 -6.84 -13.82
N PHE A 140 -18.47 -7.04 -12.94
CA PHE A 140 -18.39 -8.13 -11.99
C PHE A 140 -18.55 -9.47 -12.71
N ARG A 141 -17.80 -10.47 -12.23
CA ARG A 141 -17.93 -11.84 -12.72
C ARG A 141 -19.36 -12.35 -12.55
N ASN A 142 -19.78 -13.19 -13.47
CA ASN A 142 -21.09 -13.82 -13.50
C ASN A 142 -21.01 -15.35 -13.39
N TYR A 143 -19.87 -15.86 -12.93
CA TYR A 143 -19.61 -17.28 -12.63
C TYR A 143 -18.61 -17.39 -11.47
N ASP A 144 -18.53 -18.58 -10.87
CA ASP A 144 -17.63 -18.82 -9.77
C ASP A 144 -16.19 -19.05 -10.25
N VAL A 145 -15.24 -18.49 -9.52
CA VAL A 145 -13.81 -18.60 -9.77
C VAL A 145 -13.10 -19.18 -8.55
N TYR A 146 -11.91 -19.72 -8.76
CA TYR A 146 -11.09 -20.31 -7.70
C TYR A 146 -9.73 -19.65 -7.67
N LEU A 147 -9.17 -19.49 -6.45
CA LEU A 147 -7.79 -19.06 -6.26
C LEU A 147 -6.90 -20.30 -6.07
N PRO A 148 -6.10 -20.68 -7.07
CA PRO A 148 -5.25 -21.84 -6.99
C PRO A 148 -4.30 -21.78 -5.78
N GLY A 149 -4.27 -22.85 -4.98
CA GLY A 149 -3.35 -22.96 -3.84
C GLY A 149 -3.68 -22.12 -2.60
N SER A 150 -4.76 -21.34 -2.60
CA SER A 150 -5.12 -20.50 -1.44
C SER A 150 -5.97 -21.23 -0.40
N GLY A 151 -6.79 -22.20 -0.84
CA GLY A 151 -7.82 -22.82 0.00
C GLY A 151 -8.93 -21.87 0.44
N THR A 152 -8.94 -20.64 -0.07
CA THR A 152 -9.94 -19.62 0.28
C THR A 152 -11.25 -19.87 -0.47
N ASN A 153 -12.33 -19.98 0.26
CA ASN A 153 -13.68 -20.00 -0.30
C ASN A 153 -14.08 -18.56 -0.66
N LEU A 154 -14.14 -18.28 -1.95
CA LEU A 154 -14.61 -17.01 -2.46
C LEU A 154 -16.13 -16.91 -2.38
N ALA A 155 -16.66 -15.69 -2.38
CA ALA A 155 -18.11 -15.49 -2.47
C ALA A 155 -18.68 -16.06 -3.78
N GLU A 156 -19.85 -16.63 -3.74
CA GLU A 156 -20.59 -17.00 -4.96
C GLU A 156 -20.87 -15.75 -5.79
N TRP A 157 -20.80 -15.87 -7.11
CA TRP A 157 -21.00 -14.72 -8.01
C TRP A 157 -22.35 -14.02 -7.80
N SER A 158 -23.38 -14.79 -7.47
CA SER A 158 -24.76 -14.30 -7.28
C SER A 158 -24.93 -13.34 -6.09
N ILE A 159 -24.04 -13.44 -5.08
CA ILE A 159 -24.09 -12.61 -3.87
C ILE A 159 -23.06 -11.48 -3.83
N ILE A 160 -22.23 -11.32 -4.87
CA ILE A 160 -21.17 -10.28 -4.91
C ILE A 160 -21.71 -8.91 -4.52
N ARG A 161 -22.83 -8.47 -5.13
CA ARG A 161 -23.42 -7.15 -4.83
C ARG A 161 -23.88 -7.03 -3.38
N SER A 162 -24.45 -8.10 -2.83
CA SER A 162 -24.90 -8.12 -1.44
C SER A 162 -23.73 -8.01 -0.46
N GLU A 163 -22.62 -8.72 -0.74
CA GLU A 163 -21.41 -8.64 0.09
C GLU A 163 -20.73 -7.27 -0.04
N LEU A 164 -20.66 -6.72 -1.24
CA LEU A 164 -20.11 -5.37 -1.44
C LEU A 164 -20.93 -4.31 -0.70
N ASN A 165 -22.27 -4.39 -0.70
CA ASN A 165 -23.11 -3.46 0.05
C ASN A 165 -22.86 -3.52 1.56
N LYS A 166 -22.54 -4.69 2.12
CA LYS A 166 -22.15 -4.82 3.53
C LYS A 166 -20.80 -4.15 3.80
N ILE A 167 -19.85 -4.35 2.90
CA ILE A 167 -18.51 -3.75 3.00
C ILE A 167 -18.56 -2.23 2.81
N ASP A 168 -19.48 -1.74 1.98
CA ASP A 168 -19.64 -0.30 1.75
C ASP A 168 -19.93 0.48 3.02
N ILE A 169 -20.69 -0.09 3.96
CA ILE A 169 -20.95 0.53 5.25
C ILE A 169 -19.61 0.83 5.97
N GLU A 170 -18.71 -0.13 5.99
CA GLU A 170 -17.37 0.04 6.59
C GLU A 170 -16.51 1.04 5.80
N VAL A 171 -16.62 1.03 4.47
CA VAL A 171 -15.91 1.98 3.60
C VAL A 171 -16.38 3.41 3.87
N GLN A 172 -17.69 3.65 3.98
CA GLN A 172 -18.24 4.97 4.30
C GLN A 172 -17.81 5.48 5.69
N GLU A 173 -17.66 4.58 6.66
CA GLU A 173 -17.09 4.93 7.96
C GLU A 173 -15.61 5.32 7.84
N LEU A 174 -14.83 4.56 7.07
CA LEU A 174 -13.42 4.86 6.82
C LEU A 174 -13.23 6.22 6.12
N ILE A 175 -14.06 6.55 5.14
CA ILE A 175 -14.01 7.85 4.45
C ILE A 175 -14.25 9.01 5.42
N LYS A 176 -15.20 8.88 6.34
CA LYS A 176 -15.45 9.87 7.38
C LYS A 176 -14.29 9.97 8.37
N GLU A 177 -13.76 8.82 8.79
CA GLU A 177 -12.65 8.72 9.73
C GLU A 177 -11.35 9.32 9.13
N ALA A 178 -11.09 9.08 7.82
CA ALA A 178 -9.93 9.60 7.13
C ALA A 178 -9.77 11.12 7.26
N LYS A 179 -10.87 11.87 7.10
CA LYS A 179 -10.86 13.33 7.25
C LYS A 179 -10.44 13.74 8.66
N LYS A 180 -11.00 13.09 9.67
CA LYS A 180 -10.66 13.35 11.08
C LYS A 180 -9.19 13.07 11.37
N ILE A 181 -8.69 11.93 10.90
CA ILE A 181 -7.30 11.51 11.10
C ILE A 181 -6.33 12.46 10.41
N ARG A 182 -6.67 12.92 9.20
CA ARG A 182 -5.84 13.88 8.47
C ARG A 182 -5.69 15.21 9.19
N GLU A 183 -6.73 15.67 9.87
CA GLU A 183 -6.75 16.97 10.55
C GLU A 183 -6.09 16.90 11.94
N ASN A 184 -6.29 15.82 12.67
CA ASN A 184 -5.91 15.72 14.09
C ASN A 184 -5.51 14.27 14.47
N SER A 185 -4.32 13.83 14.04
CA SER A 185 -3.92 12.45 14.22
C SER A 185 -3.15 12.16 15.50
N ASP A 186 -3.74 11.36 16.37
CA ASP A 186 -3.01 10.45 17.26
C ASP A 186 -2.49 9.26 16.44
N VAL A 187 -1.23 8.86 16.68
CA VAL A 187 -0.59 7.73 15.99
C VAL A 187 -1.33 6.41 16.22
N ASN A 188 -1.98 6.23 17.38
CA ASN A 188 -2.75 5.01 17.64
C ASN A 188 -4.04 5.00 16.80
N GLU A 189 -4.72 6.13 16.67
CA GLU A 189 -5.89 6.27 15.79
C GLU A 189 -5.51 5.99 14.33
N LEU A 190 -4.37 6.50 13.87
CA LEU A 190 -3.84 6.27 12.54
C LEU A 190 -3.53 4.78 12.28
N LEU A 191 -2.89 4.10 13.23
CA LEU A 191 -2.61 2.66 13.11
C LEU A 191 -3.88 1.82 13.15
N ASN A 192 -4.86 2.22 13.97
CA ASN A 192 -6.16 1.58 14.00
C ASN A 192 -6.92 1.77 12.68
N TYR A 193 -6.83 2.96 12.09
CA TYR A 193 -7.38 3.22 10.77
C TYR A 193 -6.74 2.35 9.69
N LEU A 194 -5.39 2.23 9.66
CA LEU A 194 -4.68 1.32 8.77
C LEU A 194 -5.20 -0.12 8.91
N ASP A 195 -5.33 -0.60 10.15
CA ASP A 195 -5.82 -1.96 10.43
C ASP A 195 -7.23 -2.18 9.88
N LYS A 196 -8.12 -1.20 10.01
CA LYS A 196 -9.48 -1.26 9.45
C LYS A 196 -9.45 -1.30 7.92
N CYS A 197 -8.65 -0.45 7.27
CA CYS A 197 -8.46 -0.48 5.81
C CYS A 197 -7.98 -1.85 5.33
N VAL A 198 -7.03 -2.45 6.05
CA VAL A 198 -6.49 -3.78 5.73
C VAL A 198 -7.57 -4.87 5.85
N ILE A 199 -8.41 -4.81 6.89
CA ILE A 199 -9.52 -5.76 7.07
C ILE A 199 -10.52 -5.62 5.91
N VAL A 200 -10.88 -4.41 5.52
CA VAL A 200 -11.74 -4.16 4.34
C VAL A 200 -11.10 -4.75 3.09
N GLY A 201 -9.79 -4.55 2.89
CA GLY A 201 -9.05 -5.17 1.78
C GLY A 201 -9.16 -6.70 1.77
N CYS A 202 -9.02 -7.35 2.92
CA CYS A 202 -9.18 -8.81 3.04
C CYS A 202 -10.60 -9.25 2.67
N LYS A 203 -11.62 -8.56 3.17
CA LYS A 203 -13.03 -8.85 2.84
C LYS A 203 -13.28 -8.71 1.34
N LEU A 204 -12.77 -7.65 0.70
CA LEU A 204 -12.86 -7.45 -0.74
C LEU A 204 -12.17 -8.55 -1.54
N ILE A 205 -10.98 -9.01 -1.11
CA ILE A 205 -10.30 -10.16 -1.72
C ILE A 205 -11.12 -11.44 -1.58
N LYS A 206 -11.82 -11.64 -0.47
CA LYS A 206 -12.72 -12.80 -0.25
C LYS A 206 -13.97 -12.73 -1.13
N VAL A 207 -14.51 -11.54 -1.38
CA VAL A 207 -15.61 -11.34 -2.35
C VAL A 207 -15.15 -11.62 -3.77
N HIS A 208 -13.93 -11.19 -4.13
CA HIS A 208 -13.30 -11.40 -5.44
C HIS A 208 -14.20 -11.02 -6.60
N PRO A 209 -14.60 -9.75 -6.71
CA PRO A 209 -15.72 -9.36 -7.56
C PRO A 209 -15.47 -9.51 -9.07
N PHE A 210 -14.21 -9.58 -9.53
CA PHE A 210 -13.84 -9.62 -10.94
C PHE A 210 -13.26 -10.98 -11.34
N VAL A 211 -13.18 -11.24 -12.65
CA VAL A 211 -12.56 -12.46 -13.19
C VAL A 211 -11.05 -12.46 -12.96
N ASP A 212 -10.40 -11.30 -13.17
CA ASP A 212 -8.98 -11.07 -12.97
C ASP A 212 -8.76 -9.66 -12.39
N GLY A 213 -7.52 -9.30 -12.03
CA GLY A 213 -7.15 -7.95 -11.58
C GLY A 213 -7.64 -7.55 -10.19
N ASN A 214 -8.31 -8.45 -9.45
CA ASN A 214 -8.82 -8.16 -8.11
C ASN A 214 -7.74 -7.65 -7.16
N GLY A 215 -6.57 -8.28 -7.14
CA GLY A 215 -5.46 -7.88 -6.27
C GLY A 215 -5.03 -6.44 -6.52
N ARG A 216 -4.72 -6.09 -7.76
CA ARG A 216 -4.27 -4.74 -8.17
C ARG A 216 -5.32 -3.67 -7.88
N THR A 217 -6.57 -3.95 -8.26
CA THR A 217 -7.70 -3.03 -8.05
C THR A 217 -7.95 -2.78 -6.56
N ILE A 218 -7.99 -3.82 -5.75
CA ILE A 218 -8.26 -3.71 -4.31
C ILE A 218 -7.10 -3.02 -3.58
N ARG A 219 -5.84 -3.32 -3.92
CA ARG A 219 -4.70 -2.60 -3.35
C ARG A 219 -4.68 -1.12 -3.75
N GLY A 220 -5.07 -0.79 -4.98
CA GLY A 220 -5.27 0.59 -5.40
C GLY A 220 -6.36 1.30 -4.59
N PHE A 221 -7.50 0.63 -4.38
CA PHE A 221 -8.59 1.14 -3.56
C PHE A 221 -8.16 1.40 -2.10
N ILE A 222 -7.45 0.46 -1.49
CA ILE A 222 -6.93 0.63 -0.13
C ILE A 222 -5.92 1.77 -0.05
N ASN A 223 -5.05 1.92 -1.04
CA ASN A 223 -4.11 3.04 -1.09
C ASN A 223 -4.84 4.38 -1.15
N LYS A 224 -5.95 4.49 -1.88
CA LYS A 224 -6.78 5.72 -1.87
C LYS A 224 -7.29 6.04 -0.47
N LEU A 225 -7.81 5.06 0.27
CA LEU A 225 -8.24 5.25 1.66
C LEU A 225 -7.09 5.72 2.56
N LEU A 226 -5.89 5.12 2.41
CA LEU A 226 -4.72 5.51 3.19
C LEU A 226 -4.29 6.95 2.87
N GLU A 227 -4.25 7.32 1.60
CA GLU A 227 -3.87 8.65 1.16
C GLU A 227 -4.87 9.73 1.64
N ASP A 228 -6.15 9.43 1.67
CA ASP A 228 -7.17 10.34 2.20
C ASP A 228 -6.98 10.62 3.69
N ALA A 229 -6.46 9.65 4.44
CA ALA A 229 -6.08 9.84 5.84
C ALA A 229 -4.69 10.49 6.05
N GLY A 230 -3.98 10.83 4.97
CA GLY A 230 -2.63 11.40 5.02
C GLY A 230 -1.54 10.37 5.28
N LEU A 231 -1.82 9.09 5.06
CA LEU A 231 -0.83 8.01 5.08
C LEU A 231 -0.19 7.83 3.70
N PRO A 232 1.09 7.45 3.63
CA PRO A 232 1.69 7.11 2.35
C PRO A 232 1.06 5.85 1.77
N PRO A 233 0.97 5.75 0.43
CA PRO A 233 0.54 4.53 -0.22
C PRO A 233 1.54 3.40 0.01
N ILE A 234 1.05 2.18 -0.04
CA ILE A 234 1.80 0.96 0.24
C ILE A 234 1.83 0.11 -1.01
N TYR A 235 2.98 -0.50 -1.30
CA TYR A 235 3.12 -1.53 -2.32
C TYR A 235 3.86 -2.75 -1.78
N ILE A 236 3.57 -3.90 -2.38
CA ILE A 236 4.13 -5.19 -1.99
C ILE A 236 5.24 -5.55 -2.97
N LYS A 237 6.44 -5.85 -2.46
CA LYS A 237 7.57 -6.26 -3.30
C LYS A 237 7.41 -7.73 -3.71
N VAL A 238 7.92 -8.07 -4.89
CA VAL A 238 7.82 -9.44 -5.44
C VAL A 238 8.40 -10.50 -4.50
N ASN A 239 9.51 -10.19 -3.84
CA ASN A 239 10.11 -11.07 -2.88
C ASN A 239 9.31 -11.26 -1.58
N GLU A 240 8.27 -10.45 -1.36
CA GLU A 240 7.33 -10.52 -0.23
C GLU A 240 6.02 -11.24 -0.61
N ARG A 241 5.86 -11.62 -1.87
CA ARG A 241 4.64 -12.23 -2.41
C ARG A 241 4.14 -13.40 -1.58
N THR A 242 5.03 -14.35 -1.28
CA THR A 242 4.68 -15.55 -0.52
C THR A 242 4.16 -15.20 0.88
N GLU A 243 4.76 -14.23 1.50
CA GLU A 243 4.42 -13.76 2.83
C GLU A 243 3.06 -13.07 2.86
N TYR A 244 2.85 -12.19 1.90
CA TYR A 244 1.57 -11.53 1.70
C TYR A 244 0.43 -12.54 1.51
N HIS A 245 0.62 -13.51 0.61
CA HIS A 245 -0.40 -14.54 0.37
C HIS A 245 -0.67 -15.41 1.61
N LEU A 246 0.37 -15.77 2.37
CA LEU A 246 0.16 -16.53 3.61
C LEU A 246 -0.59 -15.72 4.66
N ALA A 247 -0.28 -14.43 4.82
CA ALA A 247 -0.99 -13.55 5.74
C ALA A 247 -2.45 -13.34 5.31
N MET A 248 -2.68 -13.17 4.00
CA MET A 248 -4.01 -13.06 3.41
C MET A 248 -4.83 -14.34 3.59
N ASN A 249 -4.23 -15.50 3.37
CA ASN A 249 -4.90 -16.79 3.56
C ASN A 249 -5.33 -16.99 5.03
N LYS A 250 -4.50 -16.60 6.00
CA LYS A 250 -4.88 -16.65 7.41
C LYS A 250 -6.06 -15.71 7.72
N ALA A 251 -6.05 -14.52 7.17
CA ALA A 251 -7.16 -13.58 7.33
C ALA A 251 -8.48 -14.13 6.75
N ASN A 252 -8.42 -14.70 5.54
CA ASN A 252 -9.62 -15.12 4.82
C ASN A 252 -10.15 -16.50 5.25
N ASN A 253 -9.29 -17.42 5.66
CA ASN A 253 -9.67 -18.78 6.00
C ASN A 253 -9.87 -19.00 7.51
N GLU A 254 -9.10 -18.27 8.34
CA GLU A 254 -9.10 -18.45 9.79
C GLU A 254 -9.71 -17.23 10.53
N GLU A 255 -10.11 -16.18 9.79
CA GLU A 255 -10.53 -14.87 10.33
C GLU A 255 -9.48 -14.24 11.27
N ASN A 256 -8.23 -14.64 11.08
CA ASN A 256 -7.10 -14.14 11.85
C ASN A 256 -6.38 -13.04 11.08
N TYR A 257 -6.71 -11.80 11.41
CA TYR A 257 -6.18 -10.60 10.76
C TYR A 257 -4.84 -10.12 11.33
N ASP A 258 -4.32 -10.69 12.40
CA ASP A 258 -3.11 -10.19 13.08
C ASP A 258 -1.89 -10.23 12.16
N PHE A 259 -1.76 -11.27 11.35
CA PHE A 259 -0.64 -11.43 10.41
C PHE A 259 -0.65 -10.38 9.30
N ILE A 260 -1.80 -10.14 8.70
CA ILE A 260 -1.91 -9.20 7.60
C ILE A 260 -1.82 -7.74 8.09
N LYS A 261 -2.36 -7.43 9.28
CA LYS A 261 -2.18 -6.12 9.94
C LYS A 261 -0.70 -5.85 10.21
N GLY A 262 0.01 -6.80 10.81
CA GLY A 262 1.45 -6.69 11.04
C GLY A 262 2.23 -6.49 9.75
N PHE A 263 1.88 -7.23 8.69
CA PHE A 263 2.48 -7.07 7.36
C PHE A 263 2.29 -5.63 6.83
N TYR A 264 1.08 -5.10 6.85
CA TYR A 264 0.80 -3.75 6.36
C TYR A 264 1.44 -2.66 7.23
N ARG A 265 1.50 -2.82 8.54
CA ARG A 265 2.25 -1.90 9.42
C ARG A 265 3.74 -1.87 9.07
N TYR A 266 4.32 -3.04 8.79
CA TYR A 266 5.69 -3.12 8.30
C TYR A 266 5.85 -2.42 6.94
N LYS A 267 4.94 -2.64 6.02
CA LYS A 267 4.95 -1.97 4.71
C LYS A 267 4.77 -0.45 4.81
N LEU A 268 3.97 0.01 5.77
CA LEU A 268 3.85 1.44 6.06
C LEU A 268 5.19 2.03 6.51
N CYS A 269 5.93 1.35 7.39
CA CYS A 269 7.29 1.74 7.78
C CYS A 269 8.21 1.82 6.55
N ASP A 270 8.15 0.83 5.67
CA ASP A 270 8.96 0.77 4.44
C ASP A 270 8.68 1.99 3.55
N SER A 271 7.39 2.32 3.34
CA SER A 271 6.97 3.48 2.56
C SER A 271 7.44 4.79 3.18
N ILE A 272 7.27 4.97 4.48
CA ILE A 272 7.74 6.16 5.22
C ILE A 272 9.25 6.35 5.04
N ILE A 273 10.03 5.30 5.23
CA ILE A 273 11.50 5.35 5.11
C ILE A 273 11.90 5.70 3.68
N GLU A 274 11.27 5.10 2.67
CA GLU A 274 11.57 5.38 1.28
C GLU A 274 11.26 6.83 0.89
N LEU A 275 10.19 7.39 1.43
CA LEU A 275 9.76 8.75 1.14
C LEU A 275 10.67 9.79 1.81
N ASP A 276 11.02 9.58 3.08
CA ASP A 276 11.92 10.47 3.80
C ASP A 276 13.31 10.54 3.13
N ILE A 277 13.83 9.40 2.66
CA ILE A 277 15.08 9.37 1.89
C ILE A 277 14.98 10.22 0.62
N ASN A 278 13.88 10.09 -0.13
CA ASN A 278 13.71 10.86 -1.35
C ASN A 278 13.60 12.37 -1.10
N GLU A 279 12.95 12.79 -0.02
CA GLU A 279 12.88 14.20 0.39
C GLU A 279 14.26 14.76 0.77
N ARG A 280 15.05 14.00 1.54
CA ARG A 280 16.41 14.41 1.91
C ARG A 280 17.34 14.53 0.69
N ILE A 281 17.25 13.61 -0.27
CA ILE A 281 18.00 13.70 -1.53
C ILE A 281 17.64 14.97 -2.30
N LYS A 282 16.35 15.32 -2.38
CA LYS A 282 15.90 16.54 -3.06
C LYS A 282 16.39 17.78 -2.34
N ALA A 283 16.31 17.84 -1.02
CA ALA A 283 16.81 18.95 -0.22
C ALA A 283 18.31 19.16 -0.45
N GLN A 284 19.12 18.10 -0.36
CA GLN A 284 20.58 18.16 -0.62
C GLN A 284 20.89 18.64 -2.04
N ASN A 285 20.18 18.12 -3.05
CA ASN A 285 20.37 18.55 -4.43
C ASN A 285 19.96 20.00 -4.66
N SER A 286 18.94 20.51 -3.97
CA SER A 286 18.53 21.91 -4.04
C SER A 286 19.54 22.85 -3.36
N GLU A 287 20.09 22.46 -2.21
CA GLU A 287 21.17 23.18 -1.54
C GLU A 287 22.44 23.22 -2.38
N PHE A 288 22.81 22.10 -3.00
CA PHE A 288 23.96 22.03 -3.89
C PHE A 288 23.81 22.97 -5.10
N LYS A 289 22.62 22.97 -5.74
CA LYS A 289 22.33 23.89 -6.84
C LYS A 289 22.38 25.37 -6.39
N ASN A 290 21.81 25.68 -5.24
CA ASN A 290 21.83 27.04 -4.69
C ASN A 290 23.26 27.51 -4.35
N ASN A 291 24.10 26.62 -3.86
CA ASN A 291 25.50 26.92 -3.57
C ASN A 291 26.33 27.17 -4.85
N ILE A 292 26.07 26.42 -5.94
CA ILE A 292 26.69 26.68 -7.25
C ILE A 292 26.28 28.04 -7.80
N VAL A 293 25.00 28.40 -7.69
CA VAL A 293 24.52 29.70 -8.14
C VAL A 293 25.15 30.84 -7.33
N ARG A 294 25.21 30.71 -6.00
CA ARG A 294 25.87 31.70 -5.12
C ARG A 294 27.37 31.82 -5.37
N SER A 295 28.09 30.75 -5.69
CA SER A 295 29.50 30.82 -6.05
C SER A 295 29.73 31.53 -7.39
N LYS A 296 28.86 31.33 -8.38
CA LYS A 296 28.93 32.02 -9.67
C LYS A 296 28.60 33.52 -9.60
N ILE A 297 27.79 33.95 -8.61
CA ILE A 297 27.49 35.37 -8.38
C ILE A 297 28.65 36.07 -7.65
N ARG A 298 29.45 35.35 -6.85
CA ARG A 298 30.62 35.91 -6.16
C ARG A 298 31.87 36.03 -7.03
N CYS A 299 31.86 35.38 -8.21
CA CYS A 299 32.95 35.44 -9.17
C CYS A 299 32.71 36.45 -10.32
N LYS A 300 31.72 37.29 -10.22
CA LYS A 300 31.50 38.47 -11.06
C LYS A 300 31.64 39.72 -10.20
#